data_61609629a203e437b790b75fe7697016
#
_entry.id   61609629a203e437b790b75fe7697016
#
_cell.length_a   1.000
_cell.length_b   1.000
_cell.length_c   1.000
_cell.angle_alpha   90.00
_cell.angle_beta   90.00
_cell.angle_gamma   90.00
#
_symmetry.space_group_name_H-M   'P 1'
#
loop_
_entity.id
_entity.type
_entity.pdbx_description
1 polymer ?
#
loop_
_entity_poly.entity_id
_entity_poly.type
_entity_poly.pdbx_seq_one_letter_code
_entity_poly.pdbx_strand_id
1 'polypeptide(L)'
;NDDWKFSEQFTEEMLGDGFDVGNMTPVRLPHTVNETPLHYFDESVYQMVSGYRRDVYIPEEWKGKRLLLTIDGAAHESEVYWNGKKIGEHHCGYTAFTMDISDDAVYGIRNTLVVKVDSRESVNIPPFGFVIDYMTYGGLYREVWLDIKEKTYLKDVFVRGDLSGDSGRLISEITADGGGENLSVRQKIKRCGESGYRLLGECELTGTKLVLDYTVESVLPWDTVHPVCYEVCTQLIQDENVTVTGFRHAEFKADGFYLNGKKVKLRGLNRHQSYPYVGYAMPESMQRMDADILKYELGVNAVRTSHYPQSHYFIDQCDRIGLLVFMEIPGWQHIGDEAWKDQAVINVRDMVMQYRNHTSIILWGVRINESQDDDDFYRRTNAAAHELDPSRPTGGVRAHKKSSLLEDVYTYNDFVHDGTNQGCEKKAAVTSDPKKPYLISEYNGHMYPTKAFDWEEHRAEHA
;
A
#
# COMPACT_ATOMS: atom_id res chain seq x y z
N ASN A 1 11.13 7.26 -15.41
CA ASN A 1 10.26 6.15 -15.84
C ASN A 1 10.23 5.95 -17.38
N ASP A 2 10.93 6.78 -18.13
CA ASP A 2 11.13 6.63 -19.57
C ASP A 2 12.36 5.76 -19.88
N ASP A 3 12.53 5.38 -21.17
CA ASP A 3 13.70 4.68 -21.70
C ASP A 3 13.95 3.27 -21.15
N TRP A 4 12.93 2.60 -20.67
CA TRP A 4 13.02 1.20 -20.30
C TRP A 4 12.95 0.30 -21.53
N LYS A 5 13.57 -0.87 -21.43
CA LYS A 5 13.53 -1.96 -22.39
C LYS A 5 12.92 -3.18 -21.71
N PHE A 6 11.92 -3.77 -22.35
CA PHE A 6 11.15 -4.92 -21.86
C PHE A 6 11.36 -6.15 -22.74
N SER A 7 11.46 -7.31 -22.11
CA SER A 7 11.40 -8.63 -22.74
C SER A 7 10.42 -9.50 -21.98
N GLU A 8 9.57 -10.23 -22.69
CA GLU A 8 8.65 -11.22 -22.11
C GLU A 8 9.40 -12.37 -21.42
N GLN A 9 10.65 -12.60 -21.80
CA GLN A 9 11.50 -13.61 -21.21
C GLN A 9 12.78 -12.97 -20.65
N PHE A 10 13.02 -13.17 -19.36
CA PHE A 10 14.31 -12.87 -18.75
C PHE A 10 15.35 -13.92 -19.12
N THR A 11 16.54 -13.48 -19.42
CA THR A 11 17.72 -14.34 -19.58
C THR A 11 18.92 -13.74 -18.86
N GLU A 12 19.85 -14.57 -18.41
CA GLU A 12 21.06 -14.13 -17.70
C GLU A 12 21.97 -13.24 -18.57
N GLU A 13 21.90 -13.37 -19.90
CA GLU A 13 22.64 -12.53 -20.83
C GLU A 13 22.25 -11.06 -20.72
N MET A 14 21.01 -10.77 -20.28
CA MET A 14 20.54 -9.40 -20.05
C MET A 14 21.34 -8.67 -18.97
N LEU A 15 22.08 -9.38 -18.13
CA LEU A 15 22.92 -8.81 -17.08
C LEU A 15 24.25 -8.30 -17.60
N GLY A 16 24.67 -8.74 -18.79
CA GLY A 16 25.98 -8.40 -19.38
C GLY A 16 26.01 -7.01 -20.01
N ASP A 17 27.17 -6.35 -19.93
CA ASP A 17 27.40 -5.00 -20.50
C ASP A 17 27.27 -4.98 -22.04
N GLY A 18 27.57 -6.10 -22.71
CA GLY A 18 27.50 -6.24 -24.16
C GLY A 18 26.16 -6.77 -24.68
N PHE A 19 25.15 -6.85 -23.86
CA PHE A 19 23.84 -7.36 -24.26
C PHE A 19 23.19 -6.47 -25.32
N ASP A 20 22.76 -7.08 -26.44
CA ASP A 20 22.03 -6.35 -27.48
C ASP A 20 20.57 -6.12 -27.11
N VAL A 21 20.24 -4.88 -26.76
CA VAL A 21 18.88 -4.46 -26.44
C VAL A 21 17.98 -4.25 -27.67
N GLY A 22 18.50 -4.47 -28.90
CA GLY A 22 17.76 -4.24 -30.15
C GLY A 22 16.49 -5.10 -30.28
N ASN A 23 16.48 -6.27 -29.64
CA ASN A 23 15.33 -7.18 -29.61
C ASN A 23 14.35 -6.92 -28.45
N MET A 24 14.64 -5.98 -27.54
CA MET A 24 13.73 -5.62 -26.45
C MET A 24 12.76 -4.52 -26.89
N THR A 25 11.55 -4.59 -26.40
CA THR A 25 10.51 -3.57 -26.66
C THR A 25 10.77 -2.31 -25.82
N PRO A 26 10.86 -1.12 -26.43
CA PRO A 26 10.89 0.14 -25.66
C PRO A 26 9.57 0.35 -24.93
N VAL A 27 9.64 0.61 -23.62
CA VAL A 27 8.45 0.83 -22.77
C VAL A 27 8.67 2.01 -21.84
N ARG A 28 7.56 2.48 -21.28
CA ARG A 28 7.50 3.49 -20.25
C ARG A 28 6.79 2.92 -19.02
N LEU A 29 7.24 3.28 -17.81
CA LEU A 29 6.53 2.92 -16.56
C LEU A 29 5.47 3.98 -16.22
N PRO A 30 4.35 3.56 -15.65
CA PRO A 30 3.90 2.18 -15.35
C PRO A 30 3.73 1.31 -16.60
N HIS A 31 4.06 0.01 -16.50
CA HIS A 31 3.97 -0.93 -17.63
C HIS A 31 3.34 -2.27 -17.22
N THR A 32 2.40 -2.75 -18.01
CA THR A 32 1.86 -4.12 -17.94
C THR A 32 2.51 -5.03 -18.98
N VAL A 33 2.79 -6.27 -18.61
CA VAL A 33 3.46 -7.22 -19.54
C VAL A 33 2.64 -7.53 -20.79
N ASN A 34 1.32 -7.34 -20.72
CA ASN A 34 0.42 -7.53 -21.85
C ASN A 34 -0.76 -6.54 -21.76
N GLU A 35 -1.29 -6.13 -22.89
CA GLU A 35 -2.47 -5.27 -22.96
C GLU A 35 -3.71 -6.05 -22.50
N THR A 36 -4.55 -5.41 -21.69
CA THR A 36 -5.74 -6.02 -21.12
C THR A 36 -6.95 -5.67 -21.98
N PRO A 37 -7.67 -6.66 -22.56
CA PRO A 37 -8.94 -6.38 -23.23
C PRO A 37 -10.01 -5.89 -22.27
N LEU A 38 -11.14 -5.42 -22.80
CA LEU A 38 -12.23 -4.90 -21.96
C LEU A 38 -12.87 -6.01 -21.11
N HIS A 39 -13.03 -7.21 -21.66
CA HIS A 39 -13.65 -8.37 -21.02
C HIS A 39 -13.02 -9.68 -21.48
N TYR A 40 -13.22 -10.75 -20.69
CA TYR A 40 -13.00 -12.15 -21.08
C TYR A 40 -11.60 -12.43 -21.61
N PHE A 41 -10.61 -12.03 -20.85
CA PHE A 41 -9.23 -12.25 -21.23
C PHE A 41 -8.65 -13.50 -20.55
N ASP A 42 -7.68 -14.08 -21.22
CA ASP A 42 -6.92 -15.23 -20.75
C ASP A 42 -5.82 -14.75 -19.81
N GLU A 43 -5.91 -15.09 -18.51
CA GLU A 43 -4.91 -14.72 -17.53
C GLU A 43 -3.53 -15.34 -17.78
N SER A 44 -3.45 -16.43 -18.54
CA SER A 44 -2.19 -17.10 -18.83
C SER A 44 -1.21 -16.20 -19.58
N VAL A 45 -1.70 -15.21 -20.35
CA VAL A 45 -0.87 -14.27 -21.09
C VAL A 45 -0.08 -13.30 -20.20
N TYR A 46 -0.43 -13.19 -18.93
CA TYR A 46 0.28 -12.37 -17.94
C TYR A 46 1.30 -13.18 -17.13
N GLN A 47 1.29 -14.52 -17.24
CA GLN A 47 2.10 -15.41 -16.42
C GLN A 47 3.44 -15.72 -17.11
N MET A 48 4.46 -14.95 -16.77
CA MET A 48 5.80 -15.08 -17.37
C MET A 48 6.90 -14.68 -16.39
N VAL A 49 8.14 -14.96 -16.76
CA VAL A 49 9.32 -14.40 -16.10
C VAL A 49 9.95 -13.40 -17.05
N SER A 50 9.59 -12.16 -16.89
CA SER A 50 9.98 -11.05 -17.76
C SER A 50 11.24 -10.33 -17.29
N GLY A 51 11.88 -9.58 -18.18
CA GLY A 51 13.05 -8.76 -17.88
C GLY A 51 12.87 -7.31 -18.30
N TYR A 52 13.23 -6.40 -17.42
CA TYR A 52 13.29 -4.96 -17.66
C TYR A 52 14.73 -4.50 -17.57
N ARG A 53 15.19 -3.71 -18.52
CA ARG A 53 16.55 -3.16 -18.54
C ARG A 53 16.53 -1.66 -18.80
N ARG A 54 17.39 -0.93 -18.09
CA ARG A 54 17.60 0.50 -18.27
C ARG A 54 19.03 0.89 -17.98
N ASP A 55 19.58 1.80 -18.79
CA ASP A 55 20.84 2.46 -18.49
C ASP A 55 20.59 3.72 -17.62
N VAL A 56 21.33 3.85 -16.53
CA VAL A 56 21.22 4.93 -15.57
C VAL A 56 22.57 5.65 -15.44
N TYR A 57 22.63 6.93 -15.82
CA TYR A 57 23.82 7.73 -15.61
C TYR A 57 23.88 8.20 -14.15
N ILE A 58 25.00 7.92 -13.48
CA ILE A 58 25.25 8.37 -12.10
C ILE A 58 26.33 9.48 -12.14
N PRO A 59 25.97 10.75 -11.86
CA PRO A 59 26.90 11.87 -11.86
C PRO A 59 28.05 11.71 -10.85
N GLU A 60 29.25 12.20 -11.19
CA GLU A 60 30.42 12.16 -10.29
C GLU A 60 30.20 12.97 -9.00
N GLU A 61 29.42 14.05 -9.06
CA GLU A 61 29.09 14.89 -7.91
C GLU A 61 28.21 14.19 -6.86
N TRP A 62 27.63 13.04 -7.16
CA TRP A 62 26.88 12.24 -6.18
C TRP A 62 27.77 11.30 -5.37
N LYS A 63 29.06 11.24 -5.68
CA LYS A 63 30.02 10.41 -4.95
C LYS A 63 30.07 10.78 -3.47
N GLY A 64 29.88 9.78 -2.63
CA GLY A 64 29.84 9.95 -1.17
C GLY A 64 28.48 10.31 -0.60
N LYS A 65 27.44 10.43 -1.44
CA LYS A 65 26.03 10.48 -1.02
C LYS A 65 25.45 9.08 -0.91
N ARG A 66 24.23 8.97 -0.36
CA ARG A 66 23.43 7.75 -0.39
C ARG A 66 22.55 7.76 -1.64
N LEU A 67 22.55 6.64 -2.34
CA LEU A 67 21.73 6.43 -3.54
C LEU A 67 20.72 5.33 -3.24
N LEU A 68 19.45 5.71 -3.05
CA LEU A 68 18.37 4.79 -2.65
C LEU A 68 17.46 4.54 -3.86
N LEU A 69 17.60 3.35 -4.46
CA LEU A 69 16.77 2.92 -5.57
C LEU A 69 15.47 2.30 -5.04
N THR A 70 14.33 2.90 -5.39
CA THR A 70 13.00 2.41 -4.99
C THR A 70 12.24 1.95 -6.21
N ILE A 71 11.60 0.78 -6.08
CA ILE A 71 10.61 0.22 -7.01
C ILE A 71 9.27 0.22 -6.27
N ASP A 72 8.29 0.98 -6.76
CA ASP A 72 7.00 1.16 -6.07
C ASP A 72 6.05 -0.03 -6.24
N GLY A 73 6.23 -0.83 -7.29
CA GLY A 73 5.46 -2.06 -7.49
C GLY A 73 5.92 -2.88 -8.68
N ALA A 74 6.19 -4.16 -8.42
CA ALA A 74 6.59 -5.16 -9.40
C ALA A 74 5.81 -6.45 -9.16
N ALA A 75 4.91 -6.82 -10.04
CA ALA A 75 4.02 -7.96 -9.82
C ALA A 75 4.58 -9.24 -10.48
N HIS A 76 4.96 -10.29 -9.66
CA HIS A 76 4.73 -10.40 -8.21
C HIS A 76 5.99 -10.60 -7.40
N GLU A 77 6.92 -11.45 -7.86
CA GLU A 77 8.27 -11.58 -7.30
C GLU A 77 9.26 -10.84 -8.19
N SER A 78 10.25 -10.22 -7.60
CA SER A 78 11.26 -9.50 -8.35
C SER A 78 12.67 -9.69 -7.81
N GLU A 79 13.64 -9.73 -8.72
CA GLU A 79 15.05 -9.67 -8.42
C GLU A 79 15.65 -8.46 -9.15
N VAL A 80 16.49 -7.70 -8.46
CA VAL A 80 17.07 -6.47 -8.98
C VAL A 80 18.57 -6.60 -9.09
N TYR A 81 19.09 -6.23 -10.25
CA TYR A 81 20.51 -6.31 -10.58
C TYR A 81 21.05 -4.94 -10.98
N TRP A 82 22.21 -4.60 -10.46
CA TRP A 82 22.95 -3.39 -10.78
C TRP A 82 24.32 -3.76 -11.32
N ASN A 83 24.64 -3.37 -12.56
CA ASN A 83 25.88 -3.76 -13.28
C ASN A 83 26.14 -5.28 -13.22
N GLY A 84 25.10 -6.09 -13.43
CA GLY A 84 25.16 -7.55 -13.41
C GLY A 84 25.18 -8.20 -12.03
N LYS A 85 25.33 -7.44 -10.94
CA LYS A 85 25.30 -7.94 -9.56
C LYS A 85 23.88 -7.86 -9.00
N LYS A 86 23.37 -8.96 -8.41
CA LYS A 86 22.11 -8.94 -7.66
C LYS A 86 22.26 -8.06 -6.43
N ILE A 87 21.41 -7.04 -6.30
CA ILE A 87 21.41 -6.06 -5.20
C ILE A 87 20.19 -6.19 -4.28
N GLY A 88 19.15 -6.89 -4.71
CA GLY A 88 17.96 -7.10 -3.89
C GLY A 88 16.93 -8.00 -4.55
N GLU A 89 15.93 -8.37 -3.77
CA GLU A 89 14.74 -9.11 -4.18
C GLU A 89 13.54 -8.67 -3.37
N HIS A 90 12.34 -8.89 -3.89
CA HIS A 90 11.09 -8.58 -3.18
C HIS A 90 10.02 -9.61 -3.53
N HIS A 91 9.30 -10.08 -2.50
CA HIS A 91 8.32 -11.16 -2.58
C HIS A 91 6.90 -10.65 -2.29
N CYS A 92 6.57 -9.46 -2.77
CA CYS A 92 5.22 -8.90 -2.71
C CYS A 92 4.96 -8.04 -3.93
N GLY A 93 3.95 -8.39 -4.70
CA GLY A 93 3.60 -7.62 -5.91
C GLY A 93 2.97 -6.26 -5.65
N TYR A 94 2.70 -5.86 -4.40
CA TYR A 94 1.81 -4.74 -4.09
C TYR A 94 2.41 -3.67 -3.18
N THR A 95 3.62 -3.87 -2.70
CA THR A 95 4.35 -2.92 -1.84
C THR A 95 5.64 -2.44 -2.48
N ALA A 96 6.05 -1.23 -2.11
CA ALA A 96 7.32 -0.67 -2.53
C ALA A 96 8.49 -1.29 -1.76
N PHE A 97 9.66 -1.31 -2.39
CA PHE A 97 10.90 -1.72 -1.74
C PHE A 97 12.08 -0.87 -2.22
N THR A 98 13.05 -0.66 -1.34
CA THR A 98 14.17 0.25 -1.55
C THR A 98 15.50 -0.47 -1.31
N MET A 99 16.46 -0.24 -2.19
CA MET A 99 17.83 -0.77 -2.10
C MET A 99 18.82 0.38 -2.09
N ASP A 100 19.81 0.30 -1.22
CA ASP A 100 20.95 1.22 -1.23
C ASP A 100 22.00 0.74 -2.22
N ILE A 101 22.19 1.49 -3.29
CA ILE A 101 23.14 1.19 -4.36
C ILE A 101 24.43 2.03 -4.27
N SER A 102 24.64 2.76 -3.19
CA SER A 102 25.75 3.72 -3.04
C SER A 102 27.12 3.10 -3.27
N ASP A 103 27.32 1.87 -2.78
CA ASP A 103 28.58 1.14 -2.88
C ASP A 103 28.73 0.36 -4.20
N ASP A 104 27.63 0.13 -4.93
CA ASP A 104 27.61 -0.59 -6.19
C ASP A 104 27.60 0.33 -7.43
N ALA A 105 27.31 1.61 -7.22
CA ALA A 105 27.26 2.61 -8.29
C ALA A 105 28.66 3.00 -8.80
N VAL A 106 28.82 3.03 -10.13
CA VAL A 106 30.00 3.57 -10.77
C VAL A 106 29.70 5.01 -11.22
N TYR A 107 30.44 5.96 -10.66
CA TYR A 107 30.20 7.38 -10.84
C TYR A 107 30.81 7.91 -12.14
N GLY A 108 30.20 8.94 -12.72
CA GLY A 108 30.65 9.59 -13.97
C GLY A 108 30.33 8.80 -15.25
N ILE A 109 29.68 7.64 -15.14
CA ILE A 109 29.34 6.79 -16.29
C ILE A 109 27.90 6.27 -16.22
N ARG A 110 27.48 5.59 -17.28
CA ARG A 110 26.21 4.82 -17.28
C ARG A 110 26.40 3.49 -16.57
N ASN A 111 25.43 3.17 -15.72
CA ASN A 111 25.27 1.90 -15.05
C ASN A 111 24.08 1.18 -15.66
N THR A 112 24.04 -0.13 -15.54
CA THR A 112 22.92 -0.94 -16.03
C THR A 112 22.06 -1.41 -14.87
N LEU A 113 20.77 -1.09 -14.91
CA LEU A 113 19.75 -1.63 -14.02
C LEU A 113 18.96 -2.69 -14.77
N VAL A 114 18.85 -3.88 -14.19
CA VAL A 114 17.99 -4.95 -14.69
C VAL A 114 17.06 -5.40 -13.58
N VAL A 115 15.78 -5.54 -13.90
CA VAL A 115 14.76 -6.07 -13.00
C VAL A 115 14.15 -7.30 -13.65
N LYS A 116 14.31 -8.46 -13.01
CA LYS A 116 13.59 -9.68 -13.33
C LYS A 116 12.28 -9.68 -12.57
N VAL A 117 11.17 -9.95 -13.25
CA VAL A 117 9.84 -9.98 -12.66
C VAL A 117 9.17 -11.31 -12.98
N ASP A 118 8.83 -12.05 -11.95
CA ASP A 118 8.06 -13.29 -12.05
C ASP A 118 6.59 -12.99 -11.73
N SER A 119 5.74 -13.01 -12.76
CA SER A 119 4.30 -12.75 -12.65
C SER A 119 3.43 -14.00 -12.66
N ARG A 120 4.03 -15.18 -12.46
CA ARG A 120 3.29 -16.45 -12.42
C ARG A 120 2.55 -16.62 -11.09
N GLU A 121 1.36 -17.19 -11.15
CA GLU A 121 0.57 -17.53 -9.95
C GLU A 121 1.08 -18.80 -9.22
N SER A 122 2.12 -19.45 -9.74
CA SER A 122 2.74 -20.63 -9.14
C SER A 122 3.78 -20.32 -8.06
N VAL A 123 4.11 -19.06 -7.82
CA VAL A 123 5.05 -18.63 -6.77
C VAL A 123 4.46 -18.85 -5.38
N ASN A 124 5.28 -19.24 -4.41
CA ASN A 124 4.86 -19.55 -3.03
C ASN A 124 4.81 -18.30 -2.14
N ILE A 125 4.03 -17.29 -2.56
CA ILE A 125 3.82 -16.04 -1.83
C ILE A 125 2.33 -15.66 -1.82
N PRO A 126 1.85 -14.85 -0.86
CA PRO A 126 0.52 -14.26 -0.95
C PRO A 126 0.34 -13.39 -2.22
N PRO A 127 -0.80 -13.50 -2.94
CA PRO A 127 -2.04 -14.21 -2.60
C PRO A 127 -2.10 -15.65 -3.10
N PHE A 128 -1.04 -16.21 -3.68
CA PHE A 128 -1.05 -17.45 -4.47
C PHE A 128 -1.04 -18.73 -3.62
N GLY A 129 -1.36 -19.84 -4.28
CA GLY A 129 -1.42 -21.19 -3.70
C GLY A 129 -2.77 -21.89 -3.88
N PHE A 130 -3.81 -21.15 -4.25
CA PHE A 130 -5.14 -21.64 -4.63
C PHE A 130 -5.74 -20.70 -5.68
N VAL A 131 -6.87 -21.07 -6.26
CA VAL A 131 -7.61 -20.21 -7.19
C VAL A 131 -8.03 -18.93 -6.46
N ILE A 132 -7.78 -17.78 -7.09
CA ILE A 132 -8.26 -16.48 -6.64
C ILE A 132 -9.34 -15.97 -7.60
N ASP A 133 -10.33 -15.23 -7.09
CA ASP A 133 -11.49 -14.78 -7.86
C ASP A 133 -11.35 -13.39 -8.49
N TYR A 134 -10.12 -12.88 -8.55
CA TYR A 134 -9.81 -11.62 -9.22
C TYR A 134 -8.60 -11.77 -10.13
N MET A 135 -8.45 -10.82 -11.07
CA MET A 135 -7.33 -10.83 -12.01
C MET A 135 -6.05 -10.36 -11.35
N THR A 136 -4.98 -11.09 -11.66
CA THR A 136 -3.60 -10.66 -11.44
C THR A 136 -2.95 -10.28 -12.76
N TYR A 137 -2.04 -9.32 -12.70
CA TYR A 137 -1.32 -8.81 -13.87
C TYR A 137 0.17 -8.86 -13.57
N GLY A 138 1.01 -8.70 -14.59
CA GLY A 138 2.46 -8.73 -14.44
C GLY A 138 3.12 -7.42 -14.85
N GLY A 139 4.35 -7.23 -14.40
CA GLY A 139 5.23 -6.16 -14.84
C GLY A 139 5.66 -5.17 -13.76
N LEU A 140 6.48 -4.20 -14.18
CA LEU A 140 6.77 -2.99 -13.39
C LEU A 140 5.60 -2.02 -13.57
N TYR A 141 4.57 -2.22 -12.79
CA TYR A 141 3.28 -1.53 -12.97
C TYR A 141 3.14 -0.24 -12.14
N ARG A 142 4.21 0.15 -11.42
CA ARG A 142 4.36 1.46 -10.78
C ARG A 142 5.73 2.05 -11.10
N GLU A 143 5.99 3.21 -10.55
CA GLU A 143 7.20 3.99 -10.83
C GLU A 143 8.47 3.38 -10.20
N VAL A 144 9.60 3.77 -10.79
CA VAL A 144 10.93 3.51 -10.24
C VAL A 144 11.67 4.84 -10.14
N TRP A 145 12.28 5.11 -8.99
CA TRP A 145 13.05 6.34 -8.79
C TRP A 145 14.32 6.11 -7.98
N LEU A 146 15.19 7.11 -7.99
CA LEU A 146 16.42 7.13 -7.25
C LEU A 146 16.44 8.37 -6.36
N ASP A 147 16.44 8.19 -5.05
CA ASP A 147 16.63 9.25 -4.07
C ASP A 147 18.11 9.45 -3.78
N ILE A 148 18.56 10.71 -3.85
CA ILE A 148 19.91 11.11 -3.53
C ILE A 148 19.89 11.79 -2.17
N LYS A 149 20.47 11.13 -1.16
CA LYS A 149 20.52 11.60 0.21
C LYS A 149 21.93 11.92 0.66
N GLU A 150 22.08 12.79 1.65
CA GLU A 150 23.35 12.96 2.35
C GLU A 150 23.66 11.70 3.19
N LYS A 151 24.90 11.58 3.72
CA LYS A 151 25.29 10.45 4.57
C LYS A 151 24.42 10.30 5.81
N THR A 152 23.96 11.45 6.33
CA THR A 152 23.02 11.52 7.45
C THR A 152 21.71 12.07 6.90
N TYR A 153 20.65 11.30 6.97
CA TYR A 153 19.36 11.63 6.39
C TYR A 153 18.19 11.08 7.22
N LEU A 154 16.99 11.61 6.98
CA LEU A 154 15.73 11.13 7.54
C LEU A 154 15.34 9.81 6.86
N LYS A 155 15.55 8.70 7.55
CA LYS A 155 15.22 7.37 7.04
C LYS A 155 13.72 7.08 7.09
N ASP A 156 13.07 7.54 8.16
CA ASP A 156 11.64 7.35 8.37
C ASP A 156 11.08 8.48 9.23
N VAL A 157 9.91 8.98 8.86
CA VAL A 157 9.16 10.00 9.60
C VAL A 157 7.71 9.59 9.68
N PHE A 158 7.28 9.12 10.84
CA PHE A 158 5.90 8.74 11.11
C PHE A 158 5.18 9.84 11.89
N VAL A 159 4.18 10.45 11.28
CA VAL A 159 3.43 11.59 11.85
C VAL A 159 1.98 11.19 12.09
N ARG A 160 1.50 11.43 13.31
CA ARG A 160 0.12 11.15 13.70
C ARG A 160 -0.55 12.40 14.27
N GLY A 161 -1.67 12.80 13.68
CA GLY A 161 -2.53 13.85 14.18
C GLY A 161 -3.80 13.29 14.87
N ASP A 162 -4.00 13.61 16.14
CA ASP A 162 -5.23 13.29 16.88
C ASP A 162 -5.93 14.58 17.32
N LEU A 163 -7.23 14.50 17.63
CA LEU A 163 -8.02 15.62 18.11
C LEU A 163 -8.27 15.52 19.63
N SER A 164 -8.11 16.64 20.33
CA SER A 164 -8.47 16.78 21.73
C SER A 164 -9.20 18.12 21.94
N GLY A 165 -10.53 18.12 21.86
CA GLY A 165 -11.30 19.36 21.83
C GLY A 165 -11.01 20.20 20.61
N ASP A 166 -10.64 21.48 20.80
CA ASP A 166 -10.31 22.43 19.73
C ASP A 166 -8.81 22.43 19.37
N SER A 167 -8.00 21.59 20.00
CA SER A 167 -6.58 21.45 19.74
C SER A 167 -6.25 20.10 19.14
N GLY A 168 -5.14 20.03 18.39
CA GLY A 168 -4.56 18.82 17.86
C GLY A 168 -3.40 18.36 18.72
N ARG A 169 -3.25 17.05 18.86
CA ARG A 169 -2.02 16.43 19.33
C ARG A 169 -1.28 15.86 18.12
N LEU A 170 -0.04 16.29 17.89
CA LEU A 170 0.81 15.82 16.80
C LEU A 170 1.96 15.02 17.39
N ILE A 171 2.02 13.74 17.09
CA ILE A 171 3.12 12.86 17.49
C ILE A 171 3.94 12.53 16.26
N SER A 172 5.25 12.72 16.33
CA SER A 172 6.19 12.39 15.25
C SER A 172 7.27 11.45 15.76
N GLU A 173 7.35 10.28 15.15
CA GLU A 173 8.44 9.32 15.36
C GLU A 173 9.42 9.45 14.20
N ILE A 174 10.65 9.84 14.49
CA ILE A 174 11.66 10.18 13.51
C ILE A 174 12.80 9.19 13.64
N THR A 175 13.21 8.59 12.54
CA THR A 175 14.40 7.73 12.47
C THR A 175 15.38 8.32 11.45
N ALA A 176 16.62 8.55 11.88
CA ALA A 176 17.71 8.97 11.01
C ALA A 176 18.65 7.79 10.73
N ASP A 177 19.28 7.81 9.56
CA ASP A 177 20.38 6.94 9.18
C ASP A 177 21.69 7.77 9.09
N GLY A 178 22.84 7.14 9.28
CA GLY A 178 24.14 7.80 9.22
C GLY A 178 24.44 8.71 10.42
N GLY A 179 23.88 8.44 11.60
CA GLY A 179 23.88 9.27 12.80
C GLY A 179 25.20 9.94 13.15
N GLY A 180 25.12 11.05 13.88
CA GLY A 180 26.21 11.83 14.45
C GLY A 180 25.84 12.33 15.84
N GLU A 181 26.82 12.94 16.54
CA GLU A 181 26.55 13.63 17.78
C GLU A 181 25.94 15.01 17.50
N ASN A 182 24.95 15.42 18.33
CA ASN A 182 24.33 16.75 18.30
C ASN A 182 23.61 17.11 16.99
N LEU A 183 22.83 16.20 16.45
CA LEU A 183 21.96 16.48 15.30
C LEU A 183 20.72 17.24 15.74
N SER A 184 20.43 18.39 15.13
CA SER A 184 19.20 19.14 15.39
C SER A 184 18.12 18.73 14.40
N VAL A 185 16.95 18.35 14.94
CA VAL A 185 15.71 18.11 14.19
C VAL A 185 14.77 19.28 14.42
N ARG A 186 14.34 19.90 13.33
CA ARG A 186 13.36 20.99 13.35
C ARG A 186 12.07 20.56 12.68
N GLN A 187 10.94 20.78 13.36
CA GLN A 187 9.62 20.54 12.77
C GLN A 187 8.81 21.82 12.61
N LYS A 188 8.14 21.92 11.48
CA LYS A 188 7.25 23.02 11.10
C LYS A 188 5.95 22.47 10.56
N ILE A 189 4.86 23.21 10.68
CA ILE A 189 3.54 22.83 10.18
C ILE A 189 2.88 23.97 9.43
N LYS A 190 2.11 23.65 8.39
CA LYS A 190 1.15 24.57 7.76
C LYS A 190 -0.08 23.78 7.31
N ARG A 191 -1.20 24.44 7.13
CA ARG A 191 -2.34 23.84 6.44
C ARG A 191 -2.03 23.73 4.94
N CYS A 192 -2.43 22.64 4.32
CA CYS A 192 -2.25 22.48 2.88
C CYS A 192 -2.90 23.64 2.11
N GLY A 193 -2.18 24.18 1.13
CA GLY A 193 -2.61 25.34 0.36
C GLY A 193 -2.28 26.71 0.98
N GLU A 194 -1.82 26.77 2.23
CA GLU A 194 -1.33 28.02 2.84
C GLU A 194 0.14 28.28 2.50
N SER A 195 0.51 29.56 2.49
CA SER A 195 1.90 29.98 2.38
C SER A 195 2.53 30.12 3.77
N GLY A 196 3.72 29.57 3.94
CA GLY A 196 4.51 29.73 5.15
C GLY A 196 4.20 28.72 6.25
N TYR A 197 5.28 28.13 6.75
CA TYR A 197 5.24 27.19 7.88
C TYR A 197 5.34 27.92 9.22
N ARG A 198 4.59 27.42 10.20
CA ARG A 198 4.75 27.76 11.62
C ARG A 198 5.72 26.76 12.26
N LEU A 199 6.71 27.23 13.01
CA LEU A 199 7.59 26.37 13.78
C LEU A 199 6.81 25.67 14.90
N LEU A 200 6.99 24.35 15.01
CA LEU A 200 6.51 23.55 16.14
C LEU A 200 7.58 23.45 17.22
N GLY A 201 8.81 23.15 16.84
CA GLY A 201 9.94 23.06 17.74
C GLY A 201 11.22 22.64 17.05
N GLU A 202 12.28 22.70 17.84
CA GLU A 202 13.61 22.23 17.46
C GLU A 202 14.16 21.41 18.63
N CYS A 203 14.62 20.21 18.38
CA CYS A 203 15.10 19.25 19.38
C CYS A 203 16.37 18.58 18.92
N GLU A 204 17.21 18.22 19.87
CA GLU A 204 18.42 17.43 19.59
C GLU A 204 18.07 15.96 19.41
N LEU A 205 18.57 15.34 18.35
CA LEU A 205 18.51 13.92 18.10
C LEU A 205 19.72 13.23 18.72
N THR A 206 19.51 12.50 19.79
CA THR A 206 20.54 11.67 20.41
C THR A 206 20.37 10.23 19.92
N GLY A 207 21.37 9.70 19.22
CA GLY A 207 21.28 8.39 18.55
C GLY A 207 20.55 8.46 17.20
N THR A 208 19.69 7.48 16.90
CA THR A 208 19.03 7.38 15.59
C THR A 208 17.52 7.58 15.63
N LYS A 209 16.92 7.71 16.81
CA LYS A 209 15.46 7.83 16.95
C LYS A 209 15.08 8.99 17.87
N LEU A 210 14.03 9.69 17.50
CA LEU A 210 13.45 10.80 18.27
C LEU A 210 11.92 10.72 18.19
N VAL A 211 11.25 10.92 19.33
CA VAL A 211 9.79 11.07 19.40
C VAL A 211 9.47 12.48 19.86
N LEU A 212 8.69 13.19 19.07
CA LEU A 212 8.20 14.54 19.36
C LEU A 212 6.69 14.51 19.59
N ASP A 213 6.21 15.25 20.59
CA ASP A 213 4.78 15.31 20.95
C ASP A 213 4.41 16.78 21.14
N TYR A 214 3.58 17.30 20.26
CA TYR A 214 3.19 18.71 20.26
C TYR A 214 1.67 18.87 20.45
N THR A 215 1.27 19.87 21.21
CA THR A 215 -0.07 20.44 21.15
C THR A 215 -0.10 21.51 20.07
N VAL A 216 -1.01 21.38 19.13
CA VAL A 216 -1.19 22.29 18.00
C VAL A 216 -2.54 22.99 18.17
N GLU A 217 -2.48 24.27 18.54
CA GLU A 217 -3.68 25.06 18.81
C GLU A 217 -4.43 25.41 17.50
N SER A 218 -5.76 25.55 17.62
CA SER A 218 -6.65 26.02 16.55
C SER A 218 -6.58 25.20 15.27
N VAL A 219 -6.50 23.87 15.39
CA VAL A 219 -6.54 22.98 14.22
C VAL A 219 -7.97 22.80 13.72
N LEU A 220 -8.10 22.70 12.41
CA LEU A 220 -9.34 22.27 11.78
C LEU A 220 -9.31 20.73 11.63
N PRO A 221 -10.39 20.04 12.01
CA PRO A 221 -10.43 18.60 11.94
C PRO A 221 -10.46 18.10 10.49
N TRP A 222 -9.88 16.92 10.29
CA TRP A 222 -10.09 16.14 9.09
C TRP A 222 -11.32 15.25 9.25
N ASP A 223 -12.26 15.34 8.32
CA ASP A 223 -13.43 14.45 8.29
C ASP A 223 -13.86 14.15 6.82
N THR A 224 -14.93 13.39 6.67
CA THR A 224 -15.42 12.99 5.34
C THR A 224 -16.13 14.10 4.56
N VAL A 225 -16.36 15.24 5.13
CA VAL A 225 -17.05 16.40 4.52
C VAL A 225 -16.08 17.56 4.34
N HIS A 226 -15.22 17.78 5.34
CA HIS A 226 -14.20 18.83 5.36
C HIS A 226 -12.82 18.21 5.66
N PRO A 227 -12.19 17.60 4.66
CA PRO A 227 -10.92 16.87 4.84
C PRO A 227 -9.74 17.83 4.88
N VAL A 228 -9.54 18.50 6.02
CA VAL A 228 -8.44 19.46 6.18
C VAL A 228 -7.13 18.72 6.45
N CYS A 229 -6.18 18.88 5.53
CA CYS A 229 -4.83 18.33 5.64
C CYS A 229 -3.81 19.40 6.01
N TYR A 230 -2.73 18.94 6.64
CA TYR A 230 -1.58 19.75 7.04
C TYR A 230 -0.29 19.11 6.51
N GLU A 231 0.64 19.93 6.10
CA GLU A 231 2.00 19.55 5.80
C GLU A 231 2.88 19.72 7.05
N VAL A 232 3.52 18.64 7.48
CA VAL A 232 4.52 18.65 8.55
C VAL A 232 5.89 18.46 7.90
N CYS A 233 6.66 19.54 7.93
CA CYS A 233 8.02 19.57 7.41
C CYS A 233 8.99 19.23 8.53
N THR A 234 9.70 18.12 8.40
CA THR A 234 10.76 17.66 9.30
C THR A 234 12.11 17.90 8.63
N GLN A 235 12.98 18.64 9.27
CA GLN A 235 14.32 18.98 8.78
C GLN A 235 15.39 18.39 9.69
N LEU A 236 16.39 17.76 9.07
CA LEU A 236 17.59 17.22 9.73
C LEU A 236 18.81 17.68 8.92
N ILE A 237 19.60 18.64 9.43
CA ILE A 237 20.75 19.23 8.71
C ILE A 237 20.30 19.79 7.35
N GLN A 238 20.66 19.12 6.26
CA GLN A 238 20.32 19.48 4.88
C GLN A 238 19.22 18.59 4.28
N ASP A 239 18.75 17.58 5.02
CA ASP A 239 17.67 16.71 4.57
C ASP A 239 16.31 17.21 5.09
N GLU A 240 15.31 17.06 4.28
CA GLU A 240 13.95 17.47 4.57
C GLU A 240 12.94 16.40 4.15
N ASN A 241 11.97 16.15 5.00
CA ASN A 241 10.82 15.32 4.70
C ASN A 241 9.54 16.12 4.94
N VAL A 242 8.62 16.08 4.00
CA VAL A 242 7.28 16.67 4.14
C VAL A 242 6.24 15.56 4.19
N THR A 243 5.63 15.39 5.35
CA THR A 243 4.54 14.43 5.57
C THR A 243 3.22 15.16 5.59
N VAL A 244 2.24 14.68 4.81
CA VAL A 244 0.86 15.18 4.86
C VAL A 244 0.09 14.38 5.91
N THR A 245 -0.61 15.08 6.81
CA THR A 245 -1.44 14.48 7.86
C THR A 245 -2.71 15.29 8.09
N GLY A 246 -3.67 14.72 8.81
CA GLY A 246 -4.87 15.41 9.28
C GLY A 246 -5.10 15.15 10.76
N PHE A 247 -5.74 16.09 11.43
CA PHE A 247 -6.13 15.92 12.84
C PHE A 247 -7.51 15.29 12.89
N ARG A 248 -7.59 14.04 13.35
CA ARG A 248 -8.84 13.30 13.52
C ARG A 248 -8.77 12.33 14.69
N HIS A 249 -9.93 12.04 15.27
CA HIS A 249 -10.11 10.93 16.20
C HIS A 249 -11.05 9.91 15.57
N ALA A 250 -10.55 8.71 15.27
CA ALA A 250 -11.32 7.63 14.65
C ALA A 250 -11.40 6.42 15.59
N GLU A 251 -12.61 5.96 15.87
CA GLU A 251 -12.83 4.92 16.87
C GLU A 251 -13.91 3.93 16.43
N PHE A 252 -13.60 2.64 16.49
CA PHE A 252 -14.58 1.57 16.33
C PHE A 252 -15.10 1.15 17.71
N LYS A 253 -16.42 1.23 17.90
CA LYS A 253 -17.14 0.81 19.12
C LYS A 253 -18.06 -0.37 18.83
N ALA A 254 -18.55 -1.01 19.87
CA ALA A 254 -19.49 -2.13 19.75
C ALA A 254 -20.77 -1.78 18.97
N ASP A 255 -21.16 -0.52 18.96
CA ASP A 255 -22.37 0.00 18.32
C ASP A 255 -22.12 0.73 17.00
N GLY A 256 -20.85 0.90 16.55
CA GLY A 256 -20.53 1.49 15.27
C GLY A 256 -19.18 2.21 15.21
N PHE A 257 -18.93 2.86 14.08
CA PHE A 257 -17.75 3.67 13.84
C PHE A 257 -18.03 5.14 14.21
N TYR A 258 -17.05 5.79 14.84
CA TYR A 258 -17.08 7.18 15.23
C TYR A 258 -15.90 7.94 14.65
N LEU A 259 -16.17 9.11 14.09
CA LEU A 259 -15.15 10.04 13.61
C LEU A 259 -15.37 11.39 14.30
N ASN A 260 -14.34 11.86 15.01
CA ASN A 260 -14.38 13.11 15.76
C ASN A 260 -15.59 13.18 16.73
N GLY A 261 -15.84 12.06 17.43
CA GLY A 261 -16.93 11.91 18.38
C GLY A 261 -18.33 11.74 17.76
N LYS A 262 -18.47 11.82 16.45
CA LYS A 262 -19.75 11.64 15.74
C LYS A 262 -19.85 10.24 15.17
N LYS A 263 -21.00 9.59 15.36
CA LYS A 263 -21.25 8.27 14.75
C LYS A 263 -21.43 8.40 13.26
N VAL A 264 -20.63 7.65 12.49
CA VAL A 264 -20.64 7.64 11.03
C VAL A 264 -21.04 6.26 10.54
N LYS A 265 -22.06 6.20 9.69
CA LYS A 265 -22.37 4.97 8.95
C LYS A 265 -21.42 4.85 7.78
N LEU A 266 -20.55 3.85 7.82
CA LEU A 266 -19.70 3.52 6.66
C LEU A 266 -20.58 2.99 5.52
N ARG A 267 -20.43 3.60 4.35
CA ARG A 267 -21.03 3.19 3.08
C ARG A 267 -19.91 3.18 2.07
N GLY A 268 -19.56 2.00 1.59
CA GLY A 268 -18.38 1.85 0.78
C GLY A 268 -18.54 0.79 -0.30
N LEU A 269 -17.52 0.71 -1.11
CA LEU A 269 -17.32 -0.30 -2.13
C LEU A 269 -15.95 -0.97 -1.93
N ASN A 270 -15.82 -2.19 -2.44
CA ASN A 270 -14.56 -2.86 -2.57
C ASN A 270 -13.93 -2.49 -3.92
N ARG A 271 -12.65 -2.10 -3.92
CA ARG A 271 -11.96 -1.67 -5.13
C ARG A 271 -10.80 -2.60 -5.44
N HIS A 272 -10.78 -3.14 -6.66
CA HIS A 272 -9.57 -3.66 -7.30
C HIS A 272 -8.91 -2.57 -8.13
N GLN A 273 -7.55 -2.45 -8.05
CA GLN A 273 -6.81 -1.46 -8.84
C GLN A 273 -6.52 -2.00 -10.24
N SER A 274 -7.52 -2.04 -11.08
CA SER A 274 -7.32 -2.43 -12.47
C SER A 274 -8.18 -1.61 -13.41
N TYR A 275 -7.71 -1.46 -14.64
CA TYR A 275 -8.45 -0.75 -15.67
C TYR A 275 -8.23 -1.42 -17.03
N PRO A 276 -9.24 -1.42 -17.92
CA PRO A 276 -9.07 -1.94 -19.27
C PRO A 276 -7.83 -1.40 -19.97
N TYR A 277 -7.18 -2.22 -20.74
CA TYR A 277 -5.97 -1.99 -21.52
C TYR A 277 -4.67 -1.92 -20.71
N VAL A 278 -4.69 -1.41 -19.49
CA VAL A 278 -3.49 -1.18 -18.69
C VAL A 278 -3.35 -2.11 -17.47
N GLY A 279 -4.38 -2.90 -17.14
CA GLY A 279 -4.36 -3.76 -15.95
C GLY A 279 -4.00 -2.97 -14.69
N TYR A 280 -2.98 -3.38 -13.94
CA TYR A 280 -2.50 -2.65 -12.76
C TYR A 280 -1.69 -1.38 -13.09
N ALA A 281 -1.21 -1.23 -14.33
CA ALA A 281 -0.36 -0.11 -14.73
C ALA A 281 -1.15 1.20 -14.92
N MET A 282 -2.06 1.49 -14.01
CA MET A 282 -2.85 2.72 -13.98
C MET A 282 -1.97 3.92 -13.61
N PRO A 283 -1.89 4.97 -14.46
CA PRO A 283 -1.14 6.18 -14.13
C PRO A 283 -1.83 6.98 -13.01
N GLU A 284 -1.08 7.91 -12.41
CA GLU A 284 -1.54 8.79 -11.31
C GLU A 284 -2.93 9.39 -11.55
N SER A 285 -3.17 9.92 -12.75
CA SER A 285 -4.45 10.57 -13.10
C SER A 285 -5.64 9.63 -12.99
N MET A 286 -5.48 8.37 -13.37
CA MET A 286 -6.55 7.37 -13.29
C MET A 286 -6.75 6.90 -11.85
N GLN A 287 -5.68 6.75 -11.07
CA GLN A 287 -5.76 6.40 -9.65
C GLN A 287 -6.52 7.46 -8.86
N ARG A 288 -6.23 8.75 -9.10
CA ARG A 288 -6.94 9.87 -8.47
C ARG A 288 -8.38 9.96 -8.93
N MET A 289 -8.64 9.77 -10.22
CA MET A 289 -9.99 9.78 -10.80
C MET A 289 -10.89 8.71 -10.18
N ASP A 290 -10.39 7.50 -9.92
CA ASP A 290 -11.16 6.45 -9.25
C ASP A 290 -11.64 6.89 -7.86
N ALA A 291 -10.78 7.55 -7.08
CA ALA A 291 -11.16 8.07 -5.77
C ALA A 291 -12.24 9.17 -5.88
N ASP A 292 -12.11 10.04 -6.89
CA ASP A 292 -13.11 11.10 -7.16
C ASP A 292 -14.46 10.51 -7.58
N ILE A 293 -14.47 9.50 -8.44
CA ILE A 293 -15.69 8.78 -8.85
C ILE A 293 -16.37 8.15 -7.63
N LEU A 294 -15.63 7.42 -6.80
CA LEU A 294 -16.15 6.82 -5.57
C LEU A 294 -16.80 7.87 -4.67
N LYS A 295 -16.13 8.99 -4.47
CA LYS A 295 -16.57 10.04 -3.55
C LYS A 295 -17.71 10.88 -4.08
N TYR A 296 -17.56 11.39 -5.31
CA TYR A 296 -18.43 12.46 -5.81
C TYR A 296 -19.53 11.97 -6.75
N GLU A 297 -19.30 10.89 -7.49
CA GLU A 297 -20.31 10.34 -8.40
C GLU A 297 -21.13 9.23 -7.72
N LEU A 298 -20.47 8.31 -7.00
CA LEU A 298 -21.16 7.22 -6.29
C LEU A 298 -21.56 7.61 -4.87
N GLY A 299 -21.04 8.70 -4.30
CA GLY A 299 -21.44 9.25 -3.01
C GLY A 299 -21.05 8.37 -1.81
N VAL A 300 -20.04 7.51 -1.94
CA VAL A 300 -19.57 6.70 -0.83
C VAL A 300 -18.64 7.49 0.10
N ASN A 301 -18.53 7.05 1.36
CA ASN A 301 -17.63 7.67 2.33
C ASN A 301 -16.50 6.75 2.78
N ALA A 302 -16.48 5.52 2.28
CA ALA A 302 -15.45 4.52 2.59
C ALA A 302 -15.14 3.67 1.36
N VAL A 303 -13.93 3.12 1.33
CA VAL A 303 -13.49 2.14 0.35
C VAL A 303 -12.65 1.08 1.05
N ARG A 304 -12.78 -0.17 0.64
CA ARG A 304 -11.86 -1.24 1.00
C ARG A 304 -10.96 -1.54 -0.20
N THR A 305 -9.66 -1.59 0.03
CA THR A 305 -8.69 -1.94 -1.00
C THR A 305 -8.57 -3.46 -1.10
N SER A 306 -9.58 -4.10 -1.69
CA SER A 306 -9.61 -5.55 -1.86
C SER A 306 -8.69 -6.00 -2.99
N HIS A 307 -7.83 -6.98 -2.83
CA HIS A 307 -7.42 -7.64 -1.59
C HIS A 307 -5.90 -7.48 -1.47
N TYR A 308 -5.41 -6.23 -1.44
CA TYR A 308 -3.99 -5.86 -1.44
C TYR A 308 -3.79 -4.35 -1.27
N PRO A 309 -2.59 -3.89 -0.87
CA PRO A 309 -2.24 -2.47 -0.84
C PRO A 309 -2.29 -1.85 -2.25
N GLN A 310 -2.96 -0.71 -2.38
CA GLN A 310 -3.16 -0.04 -3.66
C GLN A 310 -2.30 1.21 -3.78
N SER A 311 -2.23 1.78 -5.00
CA SER A 311 -1.37 2.91 -5.33
C SER A 311 -1.43 4.04 -4.31
N HIS A 312 -0.27 4.60 -3.96
CA HIS A 312 -0.19 5.77 -3.09
C HIS A 312 -0.95 6.97 -3.66
N TYR A 313 -1.02 7.16 -4.98
CA TYR A 313 -1.81 8.23 -5.61
C TYR A 313 -3.31 8.13 -5.32
N PHE A 314 -3.81 6.89 -5.24
CA PHE A 314 -5.21 6.66 -4.84
C PHE A 314 -5.42 7.02 -3.37
N ILE A 315 -4.52 6.61 -2.48
CA ILE A 315 -4.63 6.87 -1.04
C ILE A 315 -4.40 8.35 -0.73
N ASP A 316 -3.43 9.00 -1.38
CA ASP A 316 -3.25 10.46 -1.31
C ASP A 316 -4.52 11.24 -1.67
N GLN A 317 -5.22 10.78 -2.72
CA GLN A 317 -6.47 11.39 -3.10
C GLN A 317 -7.56 11.14 -2.06
N CYS A 318 -7.62 9.94 -1.47
CA CYS A 318 -8.54 9.64 -0.36
C CYS A 318 -8.32 10.58 0.82
N ASP A 319 -7.06 10.88 1.19
CA ASP A 319 -6.73 11.86 2.23
C ASP A 319 -7.29 13.25 1.90
N ARG A 320 -7.10 13.69 0.65
CA ARG A 320 -7.50 15.04 0.19
C ARG A 320 -9.01 15.24 0.10
N ILE A 321 -9.75 14.19 -0.23
CA ILE A 321 -11.21 14.29 -0.46
C ILE A 321 -12.06 13.73 0.70
N GLY A 322 -11.43 13.18 1.74
CA GLY A 322 -12.14 12.63 2.90
C GLY A 322 -12.84 11.30 2.60
N LEU A 323 -12.19 10.40 1.87
CA LEU A 323 -12.66 9.03 1.64
C LEU A 323 -11.94 8.08 2.58
N LEU A 324 -12.67 7.46 3.51
CA LEU A 324 -12.12 6.54 4.50
C LEU A 324 -11.63 5.25 3.85
N VAL A 325 -10.52 4.71 4.32
CA VAL A 325 -9.89 3.53 3.72
C VAL A 325 -9.77 2.40 4.73
N PHE A 326 -10.20 1.22 4.35
CA PHE A 326 -9.84 -0.07 4.95
C PHE A 326 -8.82 -0.73 4.01
N MET A 327 -7.57 -0.79 4.43
CA MET A 327 -6.47 -1.37 3.63
C MET A 327 -6.07 -2.73 4.18
N GLU A 328 -5.86 -3.71 3.29
CA GLU A 328 -5.54 -5.08 3.68
C GLU A 328 -4.34 -5.66 2.93
N ILE A 329 -3.74 -6.71 3.54
CA ILE A 329 -2.64 -7.47 2.95
C ILE A 329 -3.12 -8.34 1.79
N PRO A 330 -2.21 -8.71 0.86
CA PRO A 330 -2.55 -9.62 -0.24
C PRO A 330 -2.99 -10.99 0.26
N GLY A 331 -4.11 -11.49 -0.26
CA GLY A 331 -4.57 -12.85 0.03
C GLY A 331 -6.05 -13.08 -0.22
N TRP A 332 -6.37 -14.32 -0.64
CA TRP A 332 -7.73 -14.78 -0.84
C TRP A 332 -7.85 -16.27 -0.47
N GLN A 333 -8.60 -16.58 0.58
CA GLN A 333 -8.92 -17.90 1.18
C GLN A 333 -7.73 -18.78 1.59
N HIS A 334 -6.67 -18.85 0.78
CA HIS A 334 -5.53 -19.74 1.00
C HIS A 334 -4.62 -19.24 2.14
N ILE A 335 -4.17 -20.21 2.95
CA ILE A 335 -3.05 -20.04 3.89
C ILE A 335 -2.03 -21.11 3.52
N GLY A 336 -0.83 -20.70 3.13
CA GLY A 336 0.24 -21.59 2.71
C GLY A 336 1.05 -22.19 3.87
N ASP A 337 2.24 -22.65 3.53
CA ASP A 337 3.21 -23.18 4.49
C ASP A 337 3.83 -22.06 5.35
N GLU A 338 4.79 -22.44 6.24
CA GLU A 338 5.39 -21.45 7.14
C GLU A 338 6.17 -20.35 6.40
N ALA A 339 6.82 -20.66 5.26
CA ALA A 339 7.52 -19.65 4.47
C ALA A 339 6.53 -18.65 3.86
N TRP A 340 5.39 -19.12 3.38
CA TRP A 340 4.29 -18.28 2.90
C TRP A 340 3.70 -17.40 4.00
N LYS A 341 3.52 -17.96 5.24
CA LYS A 341 3.03 -17.20 6.39
C LYS A 341 4.04 -16.15 6.85
N ASP A 342 5.33 -16.47 6.84
CA ASP A 342 6.40 -15.53 7.15
C ASP A 342 6.37 -14.36 6.16
N GLN A 343 6.21 -14.64 4.86
CA GLN A 343 6.06 -13.60 3.86
C GLN A 343 4.80 -12.75 4.08
N ALA A 344 3.68 -13.34 4.46
CA ALA A 344 2.46 -12.59 4.79
C ALA A 344 2.67 -11.64 5.99
N VAL A 345 3.45 -12.02 6.99
CA VAL A 345 3.82 -11.14 8.10
C VAL A 345 4.72 -9.99 7.64
N ILE A 346 5.65 -10.26 6.70
CA ILE A 346 6.45 -9.21 6.05
C ILE A 346 5.53 -8.25 5.28
N ASN A 347 4.56 -8.76 4.52
CA ASN A 347 3.61 -7.95 3.77
C ASN A 347 2.79 -7.02 4.70
N VAL A 348 2.43 -7.46 5.92
CA VAL A 348 1.81 -6.58 6.92
C VAL A 348 2.74 -5.44 7.29
N ARG A 349 4.03 -5.74 7.56
CA ARG A 349 5.03 -4.73 7.93
C ARG A 349 5.24 -3.71 6.81
N ASP A 350 5.39 -4.18 5.59
CA ASP A 350 5.59 -3.32 4.41
C ASP A 350 4.37 -2.43 4.17
N MET A 351 3.16 -3.00 4.21
CA MET A 351 1.92 -2.24 4.09
C MET A 351 1.81 -1.14 5.14
N VAL A 352 2.01 -1.46 6.41
CA VAL A 352 1.88 -0.48 7.48
C VAL A 352 2.98 0.58 7.38
N MET A 353 4.23 0.21 7.15
CA MET A 353 5.33 1.16 7.00
C MET A 353 5.11 2.12 5.83
N GLN A 354 4.63 1.62 4.69
CA GLN A 354 4.41 2.43 3.50
C GLN A 354 3.24 3.41 3.67
N TYR A 355 2.16 3.00 4.37
CA TYR A 355 0.89 3.75 4.36
C TYR A 355 0.48 4.38 5.70
N ARG A 356 1.22 4.19 6.81
CA ARG A 356 0.81 4.65 8.14
C ARG A 356 0.71 6.17 8.30
N ASN A 357 1.28 6.95 7.40
CA ASN A 357 1.13 8.41 7.39
C ASN A 357 -0.22 8.90 6.82
N HIS A 358 -0.97 8.04 6.13
CA HIS A 358 -2.22 8.45 5.50
C HIS A 358 -3.36 8.58 6.50
N THR A 359 -3.99 9.76 6.53
CA THR A 359 -5.07 10.08 7.45
C THR A 359 -6.37 9.34 7.11
N SER A 360 -6.63 9.05 5.86
CA SER A 360 -7.84 8.34 5.40
C SER A 360 -7.93 6.89 5.87
N ILE A 361 -6.79 6.23 6.13
CA ILE A 361 -6.77 4.84 6.59
C ILE A 361 -7.25 4.75 8.02
N ILE A 362 -8.33 3.99 8.25
CA ILE A 362 -8.98 3.81 9.55
C ILE A 362 -8.89 2.39 10.10
N LEU A 363 -8.47 1.43 9.28
CA LEU A 363 -8.42 0.01 9.65
C LEU A 363 -7.34 -0.71 8.84
N TRP A 364 -6.50 -1.50 9.51
CA TRP A 364 -5.54 -2.40 8.89
C TRP A 364 -6.13 -3.80 8.76
N GLY A 365 -6.24 -4.31 7.53
CA GLY A 365 -6.62 -5.69 7.24
C GLY A 365 -5.42 -6.62 7.35
N VAL A 366 -5.35 -7.37 8.43
CA VAL A 366 -4.19 -8.22 8.77
C VAL A 366 -4.48 -9.71 8.65
N ARG A 367 -5.65 -10.05 8.12
CA ARG A 367 -6.08 -11.43 7.87
C ARG A 367 -6.33 -11.61 6.38
N ILE A 368 -5.98 -12.78 5.86
CA ILE A 368 -6.28 -13.19 4.50
C ILE A 368 -7.80 -13.21 4.30
N ASN A 369 -8.27 -12.54 3.26
CA ASN A 369 -9.70 -12.49 2.95
C ASN A 369 -10.31 -13.89 2.91
N GLU A 370 -11.42 -14.08 3.63
CA GLU A 370 -12.22 -15.31 3.67
C GLU A 370 -11.49 -16.60 4.06
N SER A 371 -10.30 -16.51 4.62
CA SER A 371 -9.54 -17.67 5.05
C SER A 371 -10.11 -18.37 6.27
N GLN A 372 -9.71 -19.61 6.47
CA GLN A 372 -9.94 -20.37 7.72
C GLN A 372 -9.19 -19.69 8.90
N ASP A 373 -9.54 -20.10 10.11
CA ASP A 373 -8.82 -19.65 11.30
C ASP A 373 -7.44 -20.31 11.37
N ASP A 374 -6.42 -19.48 11.64
CA ASP A 374 -5.07 -19.89 12.04
C ASP A 374 -4.60 -18.92 13.11
N ASP A 375 -4.87 -19.26 14.36
CA ASP A 375 -4.67 -18.35 15.47
C ASP A 375 -3.22 -17.95 15.67
N ASP A 376 -2.26 -18.83 15.42
CA ASP A 376 -0.84 -18.54 15.58
C ASP A 376 -0.35 -17.57 14.49
N PHE A 377 -0.74 -17.82 13.27
CA PHE A 377 -0.45 -16.93 12.15
C PHE A 377 -1.08 -15.54 12.36
N TYR A 378 -2.36 -15.47 12.73
CA TYR A 378 -3.04 -14.18 12.88
C TYR A 378 -2.64 -13.41 14.15
N ARG A 379 -2.12 -14.05 15.20
CA ARG A 379 -1.44 -13.33 16.29
C ARG A 379 -0.18 -12.62 15.78
N ARG A 380 0.58 -13.26 14.89
CA ARG A 380 1.81 -12.68 14.32
C ARG A 380 1.51 -11.47 13.43
N THR A 381 0.53 -11.58 12.52
CA THR A 381 0.15 -10.47 11.63
C THR A 381 -0.43 -9.29 12.40
N ASN A 382 -1.27 -9.56 13.40
CA ASN A 382 -1.87 -8.54 14.25
C ASN A 382 -0.80 -7.81 15.09
N ALA A 383 0.12 -8.56 15.70
CA ALA A 383 1.23 -7.98 16.46
C ALA A 383 2.14 -7.10 15.58
N ALA A 384 2.43 -7.54 14.35
CA ALA A 384 3.25 -6.78 13.40
C ALA A 384 2.63 -5.42 13.04
N ALA A 385 1.32 -5.35 12.85
CA ALA A 385 0.64 -4.09 12.58
C ALA A 385 0.66 -3.14 13.78
N HIS A 386 0.33 -3.63 14.99
CA HIS A 386 0.32 -2.81 16.21
C HIS A 386 1.70 -2.32 16.64
N GLU A 387 2.76 -3.11 16.37
CA GLU A 387 4.15 -2.69 16.61
C GLU A 387 4.51 -1.44 15.79
N LEU A 388 4.05 -1.37 14.54
CA LEU A 388 4.41 -0.32 13.60
C LEU A 388 3.43 0.87 13.60
N ASP A 389 2.17 0.62 13.96
CA ASP A 389 1.15 1.64 14.11
C ASP A 389 0.18 1.30 15.25
N PRO A 390 0.48 1.72 16.48
CA PRO A 390 -0.41 1.50 17.63
C PRO A 390 -1.66 2.40 17.64
N SER A 391 -1.81 3.30 16.67
CA SER A 391 -2.88 4.28 16.63
C SER A 391 -4.13 3.80 15.88
N ARG A 392 -4.00 2.80 15.02
CA ARG A 392 -5.12 2.27 14.24
C ARG A 392 -5.46 0.85 14.65
N PRO A 393 -6.78 0.53 14.68
CA PRO A 393 -7.22 -0.84 14.92
C PRO A 393 -6.92 -1.75 13.75
N THR A 394 -6.90 -3.05 14.04
CA THR A 394 -6.79 -4.13 13.06
C THR A 394 -8.15 -4.78 12.82
N GLY A 395 -8.32 -5.32 11.62
CA GLY A 395 -9.46 -6.11 11.19
C GLY A 395 -9.02 -7.30 10.33
N GLY A 396 -9.95 -8.18 10.06
CA GLY A 396 -9.66 -9.33 9.20
C GLY A 396 -10.94 -9.96 8.68
N VAL A 397 -11.04 -10.05 7.38
CA VAL A 397 -12.28 -10.41 6.67
C VAL A 397 -12.51 -11.92 6.70
N ARG A 398 -13.68 -12.31 7.19
CA ARG A 398 -14.12 -13.68 7.37
C ARG A 398 -15.32 -14.01 6.50
N ALA A 399 -15.42 -15.25 6.05
CA ALA A 399 -16.61 -15.83 5.45
C ALA A 399 -17.31 -16.85 6.38
N HIS A 400 -16.64 -17.24 7.47
CA HIS A 400 -17.16 -18.23 8.40
C HIS A 400 -17.68 -17.58 9.69
N LYS A 401 -18.92 -17.96 10.10
CA LYS A 401 -19.51 -17.48 11.35
C LYS A 401 -18.75 -18.05 12.55
N LYS A 402 -18.66 -17.26 13.62
CA LYS A 402 -18.02 -17.65 14.89
C LYS A 402 -16.51 -17.93 14.80
N SER A 403 -15.85 -17.46 13.75
CA SER A 403 -14.39 -17.47 13.66
C SER A 403 -13.73 -16.78 14.85
N SER A 404 -12.51 -17.17 15.16
CA SER A 404 -11.67 -16.53 16.19
C SER A 404 -11.52 -15.03 15.93
N LEU A 405 -11.58 -14.22 16.98
CA LEU A 405 -11.33 -12.79 16.94
C LEU A 405 -10.04 -12.46 17.67
N LEU A 406 -9.00 -12.20 16.94
CA LEU A 406 -7.69 -11.76 17.44
C LEU A 406 -7.46 -10.29 17.16
N GLU A 407 -8.13 -9.76 16.15
CA GLU A 407 -8.10 -8.37 15.72
C GLU A 407 -9.04 -7.52 16.60
N ASP A 408 -8.95 -6.19 16.47
CA ASP A 408 -9.78 -5.25 17.24
C ASP A 408 -11.22 -5.20 16.73
N VAL A 409 -11.39 -5.35 15.40
CA VAL A 409 -12.68 -5.27 14.71
C VAL A 409 -12.99 -6.58 14.02
N TYR A 410 -14.14 -7.17 14.34
CA TYR A 410 -14.64 -8.34 13.63
C TYR A 410 -15.18 -7.90 12.27
N THR A 411 -14.52 -8.27 11.17
CA THR A 411 -15.00 -7.98 9.82
C THR A 411 -15.48 -9.26 9.12
N TYR A 412 -16.56 -9.15 8.35
CA TYR A 412 -17.26 -10.30 7.81
C TYR A 412 -17.85 -10.00 6.44
N ASN A 413 -17.71 -10.97 5.51
CA ASN A 413 -18.38 -10.98 4.21
C ASN A 413 -19.74 -11.66 4.36
N ASP A 414 -20.82 -10.93 4.15
CA ASP A 414 -22.18 -11.34 4.45
C ASP A 414 -23.01 -11.46 3.16
N PHE A 415 -22.93 -12.62 2.52
CA PHE A 415 -23.67 -12.93 1.32
C PHE A 415 -24.91 -13.77 1.60
N VAL A 416 -25.92 -13.19 2.26
CA VAL A 416 -27.19 -13.85 2.50
C VAL A 416 -28.11 -13.65 1.30
N HIS A 417 -28.25 -14.70 0.47
CA HIS A 417 -29.02 -14.66 -0.77
C HIS A 417 -30.27 -15.58 -0.76
N ASP A 418 -30.62 -16.18 0.36
CA ASP A 418 -31.75 -17.15 0.47
C ASP A 418 -33.09 -16.42 0.59
N GLY A 419 -33.60 -15.89 -0.46
CA GLY A 419 -34.94 -15.38 -0.73
C GLY A 419 -35.85 -14.85 0.40
N THR A 420 -35.76 -15.41 1.59
CA THR A 420 -36.54 -15.01 2.77
C THR A 420 -35.79 -14.14 3.74
N ASN A 421 -34.46 -14.04 3.61
CA ASN A 421 -33.56 -13.32 4.51
C ASN A 421 -32.72 -12.32 3.72
N GLN A 422 -33.40 -11.39 3.08
CA GLN A 422 -32.74 -10.35 2.28
C GLN A 422 -32.03 -9.36 3.20
N GLY A 423 -30.71 -9.26 3.04
CA GLY A 423 -29.87 -8.34 3.79
C GLY A 423 -28.81 -9.05 4.61
N CYS A 424 -28.35 -8.41 5.65
CA CYS A 424 -27.25 -8.91 6.44
C CYS A 424 -27.71 -9.67 7.66
N GLU A 425 -26.93 -10.65 8.07
CA GLU A 425 -27.13 -11.43 9.30
C GLU A 425 -27.08 -10.55 10.55
N LYS A 426 -27.73 -10.99 11.60
CA LYS A 426 -27.62 -10.32 12.90
C LYS A 426 -26.20 -10.48 13.45
N LYS A 427 -25.58 -9.40 13.88
CA LYS A 427 -24.23 -9.39 14.49
C LYS A 427 -24.02 -10.53 15.49
N ALA A 428 -24.98 -10.77 16.41
CA ALA A 428 -24.88 -11.82 17.42
C ALA A 428 -24.86 -13.25 16.85
N ALA A 429 -25.37 -13.46 15.64
CA ALA A 429 -25.32 -14.75 14.96
C ALA A 429 -23.95 -15.01 14.31
N VAL A 430 -23.27 -13.95 13.89
CA VAL A 430 -22.02 -14.03 13.12
C VAL A 430 -20.78 -13.96 14.00
N THR A 431 -20.62 -12.90 14.78
CA THR A 431 -19.38 -12.69 15.54
C THR A 431 -19.24 -13.65 16.72
N SER A 432 -18.00 -14.03 17.03
CA SER A 432 -17.67 -14.77 18.27
C SER A 432 -17.78 -13.91 19.52
N ASP A 433 -17.59 -12.57 19.41
CA ASP A 433 -17.77 -11.63 20.50
C ASP A 433 -18.65 -10.43 20.10
N PRO A 434 -19.94 -10.41 20.48
CA PRO A 434 -20.85 -9.33 20.14
C PRO A 434 -20.57 -8.01 20.88
N LYS A 435 -19.68 -7.99 21.90
CA LYS A 435 -19.26 -6.78 22.59
C LYS A 435 -18.16 -6.01 21.87
N LYS A 436 -17.48 -6.66 20.92
CA LYS A 436 -16.44 -6.04 20.08
C LYS A 436 -17.06 -5.32 18.89
N PRO A 437 -16.33 -4.37 18.28
CA PRO A 437 -16.73 -3.76 17.01
C PRO A 437 -16.99 -4.79 15.92
N TYR A 438 -17.91 -4.48 15.01
CA TYR A 438 -18.29 -5.36 13.91
C TYR A 438 -18.50 -4.55 12.63
N LEU A 439 -17.94 -5.01 11.54
CA LEU A 439 -18.04 -4.39 10.22
C LEU A 439 -18.39 -5.46 9.18
N ILE A 440 -19.38 -5.18 8.35
CA ILE A 440 -19.62 -5.96 7.14
C ILE A 440 -18.74 -5.37 6.05
N SER A 441 -17.79 -6.18 5.54
CA SER A 441 -16.79 -5.77 4.58
C SER A 441 -17.21 -6.02 3.13
N GLU A 442 -18.08 -7.01 2.92
CA GLU A 442 -18.71 -7.28 1.64
C GLU A 442 -20.14 -7.75 1.86
N TYR A 443 -21.03 -7.29 1.00
CA TYR A 443 -22.40 -7.79 0.90
C TYR A 443 -22.98 -7.40 -0.46
N ASN A 444 -23.97 -8.15 -0.93
CA ASN A 444 -24.72 -7.82 -2.13
C ASN A 444 -23.83 -7.62 -3.38
N GLY A 445 -22.72 -8.36 -3.44
CA GLY A 445 -21.80 -8.35 -4.58
C GLY A 445 -22.30 -9.22 -5.72
N HIS A 446 -22.02 -8.81 -6.94
CA HIS A 446 -22.20 -9.60 -8.13
C HIS A 446 -20.84 -9.89 -8.76
N MET A 447 -20.68 -11.10 -9.28
CA MET A 447 -19.49 -11.46 -10.04
C MET A 447 -19.68 -11.05 -11.48
N TYR A 448 -18.82 -10.13 -11.95
CA TYR A 448 -18.73 -9.85 -13.37
C TYR A 448 -17.79 -10.85 -14.03
N PRO A 449 -18.13 -11.39 -15.20
CA PRO A 449 -17.26 -12.28 -15.93
C PRO A 449 -16.04 -11.47 -16.44
N THR A 450 -14.88 -11.83 -15.95
CA THR A 450 -13.62 -11.17 -16.29
C THR A 450 -12.65 -12.10 -17.00
N LYS A 451 -12.70 -13.38 -16.70
CA LYS A 451 -11.83 -14.41 -17.24
C LYS A 451 -12.53 -15.21 -18.34
N ALA A 452 -11.78 -15.85 -19.22
CA ALA A 452 -12.32 -16.63 -20.33
C ALA A 452 -13.28 -17.73 -19.86
N PHE A 453 -12.97 -18.42 -18.77
CA PHE A 453 -13.84 -19.48 -18.23
C PHE A 453 -15.17 -18.98 -17.66
N ASP A 454 -15.22 -17.72 -17.19
CA ASP A 454 -16.49 -17.12 -16.70
C ASP A 454 -17.53 -17.01 -17.81
N TRP A 455 -17.08 -16.77 -19.05
CA TRP A 455 -17.94 -16.77 -20.22
C TRP A 455 -18.50 -18.18 -20.52
N GLU A 456 -17.65 -19.19 -20.43
CA GLU A 456 -18.06 -20.59 -20.67
C GLU A 456 -19.04 -21.08 -19.61
N GLU A 457 -18.91 -20.61 -18.37
CA GLU A 457 -19.82 -20.92 -17.27
C GLU A 457 -21.09 -20.06 -17.24
N HIS A 458 -21.29 -19.18 -18.20
CA HIS A 458 -22.44 -18.26 -18.29
C HIS A 458 -22.69 -17.39 -17.06
N ARG A 459 -21.67 -17.06 -16.31
CA ARG A 459 -21.79 -16.22 -15.10
C ARG A 459 -22.29 -14.80 -15.39
N ALA A 460 -22.20 -14.35 -16.65
CA ALA A 460 -22.75 -13.07 -17.10
C ALA A 460 -24.26 -12.95 -16.92
N GLU A 461 -24.99 -14.03 -16.83
CA GLU A 461 -26.45 -14.02 -16.68
C GLU A 461 -26.92 -13.51 -15.31
N HIS A 462 -26.01 -13.35 -14.36
CA HIS A 462 -26.28 -12.87 -13.00
C HIS A 462 -25.87 -11.43 -12.75
N ALA A 463 -25.36 -10.74 -13.77
CA ALA A 463 -24.90 -9.35 -13.67
C ALA A 463 -26.04 -8.34 -13.91
#